data_d4e6ee144771c460b52e193c2a0cead0
#
_entry.id   d4e6ee144771c460b52e193c2a0cead0
#
_cell.length_a   1.000
_cell.length_b   1.000
_cell.length_c   1.000
_cell.angle_alpha   90.00
_cell.angle_beta   90.00
_cell.angle_gamma   90.00
#
_symmetry.space_group_name_H-M   'P 1'
#
loop_
_entity.id
_entity.type
_entity.pdbx_description
1 polymer ?
#
loop_
_entity_poly.entity_id
_entity_poly.type
_entity_poly.pdbx_seq_one_letter_code
_entity_poly.pdbx_strand_id
1 'polypeptide(L)'
;MSASRYANGHRRRSLVARVRAMGEPCHICGLPIPPDAPAGHPLAFELDELVPVSKGGSPVDFENTAGSHRVCNQWRSNKSVEFVAQIRSEVLKRFGGWSSPLQFTEMARSISKVPKSSIVPIRHPKRSSGTI
;
A
#
# COMPACT_ATOMS: atom_id res chain seq x y z
N MET A 1 17.78 -10.61 -13.31
CA MET A 1 19.10 -10.63 -12.75
C MET A 1 19.09 -11.21 -11.37
N SER A 2 19.50 -12.44 -11.30
CA SER A 2 19.49 -13.15 -10.03
C SER A 2 20.45 -12.54 -9.01
N ALA A 3 21.56 -12.01 -9.47
CA ALA A 3 22.53 -11.38 -8.57
C ALA A 3 21.94 -10.20 -7.82
N SER A 4 21.14 -9.37 -8.50
CA SER A 4 20.54 -8.24 -7.81
C SER A 4 19.46 -8.66 -6.82
N ARG A 5 18.77 -9.75 -7.09
CA ARG A 5 17.79 -10.28 -6.13
C ARG A 5 18.48 -10.69 -4.83
N TYR A 6 19.58 -11.42 -4.91
CA TYR A 6 20.30 -11.83 -3.70
C TYR A 6 20.97 -10.63 -3.03
N ALA A 7 21.54 -9.71 -3.79
CA ALA A 7 22.17 -8.53 -3.22
C ALA A 7 21.17 -7.70 -2.43
N ASN A 8 19.92 -7.63 -2.88
CA ASN A 8 18.90 -6.83 -2.23
C ASN A 8 18.11 -7.58 -1.17
N GLY A 9 18.24 -8.89 -1.08
CA GLY A 9 17.46 -9.69 -0.17
C GLY A 9 17.59 -9.28 1.30
N HIS A 10 18.81 -9.07 1.75
CA HIS A 10 19.07 -8.64 3.12
C HIS A 10 18.55 -7.23 3.36
N ARG A 11 18.82 -6.32 2.42
CA ARG A 11 18.35 -4.94 2.54
C ARG A 11 16.84 -4.87 2.58
N ARG A 12 16.18 -5.68 1.74
CA ARG A 12 14.72 -5.71 1.74
C ARG A 12 14.17 -6.25 3.05
N ARG A 13 14.76 -7.31 3.60
CA ARG A 13 14.31 -7.86 4.89
C ARG A 13 14.46 -6.83 6.01
N SER A 14 15.58 -6.10 6.02
CA SER A 14 15.79 -5.03 7.00
C SER A 14 14.76 -3.92 6.83
N LEU A 15 14.44 -3.57 5.58
CA LEU A 15 13.46 -2.54 5.30
C LEU A 15 12.06 -2.98 5.73
N VAL A 16 11.69 -4.23 5.46
CA VAL A 16 10.41 -4.79 5.92
C VAL A 16 10.30 -4.66 7.44
N ALA A 17 11.34 -5.07 8.15
CA ALA A 17 11.35 -4.99 9.61
C ALA A 17 11.21 -3.55 10.11
N ARG A 18 11.90 -2.63 9.45
CA ARG A 18 11.86 -1.21 9.81
C ARG A 18 10.46 -0.61 9.60
N VAL A 19 9.89 -0.81 8.43
CA VAL A 19 8.58 -0.25 8.11
C VAL A 19 7.50 -0.90 8.98
N ARG A 20 7.58 -2.21 9.18
CA ARG A 20 6.65 -2.92 10.04
C ARG A 20 6.68 -2.39 11.46
N ALA A 21 7.87 -2.13 11.99
CA ALA A 21 8.04 -1.63 13.36
C ALA A 21 7.45 -0.24 13.55
N MET A 22 7.30 0.54 12.49
CA MET A 22 6.73 1.88 12.58
C MET A 22 5.24 1.86 12.91
N GLY A 23 4.55 0.76 12.67
CA GLY A 23 3.15 0.62 13.04
C GLY A 23 2.21 1.54 12.29
N GLU A 24 2.59 1.99 11.11
CA GLU A 24 1.73 2.85 10.30
C GLU A 24 0.55 2.06 9.77
N PRO A 25 -0.61 2.70 9.57
CA PRO A 25 -1.74 2.00 8.95
C PRO A 25 -1.46 1.67 7.50
N CYS A 26 -2.28 0.77 6.95
CA CYS A 26 -2.19 0.40 5.53
C CYS A 26 -2.32 1.64 4.66
N HIS A 27 -1.37 1.85 3.75
CA HIS A 27 -1.38 3.04 2.90
C HIS A 27 -2.51 3.01 1.87
N ILE A 28 -3.15 1.86 1.70
CA ILE A 28 -4.22 1.69 0.71
C ILE A 28 -5.59 1.93 1.36
N CYS A 29 -5.95 1.18 2.39
CA CYS A 29 -7.26 1.32 3.01
C CYS A 29 -7.26 2.22 4.25
N GLY A 30 -6.11 2.54 4.81
CA GLY A 30 -6.01 3.41 5.97
C GLY A 30 -6.28 2.76 7.31
N LEU A 31 -6.58 1.47 7.34
CA LEU A 31 -6.86 0.77 8.59
C LEU A 31 -5.59 0.18 9.20
N PRO A 32 -5.57 -0.02 10.52
CA PRO A 32 -4.39 -0.61 11.17
C PRO A 32 -4.07 -1.99 10.62
N ILE A 33 -2.78 -2.33 10.59
CA ILE A 33 -2.33 -3.64 10.15
C ILE A 33 -2.03 -4.46 11.40
N PRO A 34 -2.68 -5.63 11.57
CA PRO A 34 -2.44 -6.44 12.76
C PRO A 34 -0.96 -6.90 12.78
N PRO A 35 -0.25 -6.69 13.88
CA PRO A 35 1.17 -7.04 13.92
C PRO A 35 1.43 -8.54 13.99
N ASP A 36 0.42 -9.32 14.39
CA ASP A 36 0.57 -10.75 14.61
C ASP A 36 -0.12 -11.63 13.57
N ALA A 37 -0.67 -11.05 12.51
CA ALA A 37 -1.27 -11.85 11.46
C ALA A 37 -0.17 -12.63 10.73
N PRO A 38 -0.30 -13.96 10.61
CA PRO A 38 0.76 -14.77 9.99
C PRO A 38 0.88 -14.53 8.50
N ALA A 39 2.05 -14.81 7.96
CA ALA A 39 2.30 -14.68 6.53
C ALA A 39 1.23 -15.45 5.75
N GLY A 40 0.72 -14.85 4.68
CA GLY A 40 -0.34 -15.46 3.88
C GLY A 40 -1.75 -15.12 4.32
N HIS A 41 -1.92 -14.64 5.55
CA HIS A 41 -3.23 -14.20 6.01
C HIS A 41 -3.65 -12.93 5.24
N PRO A 42 -4.93 -12.78 4.90
CA PRO A 42 -5.38 -11.59 4.14
C PRO A 42 -5.01 -10.26 4.79
N LEU A 43 -4.93 -10.22 6.11
CA LEU A 43 -4.61 -8.99 6.84
C LEU A 43 -3.13 -8.88 7.20
N ALA A 44 -2.29 -9.81 6.76
CA ALA A 44 -0.88 -9.79 7.08
C ALA A 44 -0.19 -8.57 6.49
N PHE A 45 0.82 -8.08 7.20
CA PHE A 45 1.66 -7.00 6.71
C PHE A 45 2.40 -7.42 5.44
N GLU A 46 2.37 -6.56 4.44
CA GLU A 46 3.23 -6.69 3.26
C GLU A 46 3.83 -5.35 2.93
N LEU A 47 5.11 -5.35 2.59
CA LEU A 47 5.79 -4.14 2.15
C LEU A 47 5.46 -3.92 0.68
N ASP A 48 4.95 -2.74 0.36
CA ASP A 48 4.55 -2.37 -0.99
C ASP A 48 5.46 -1.27 -1.52
N GLU A 49 5.75 -1.28 -2.81
CA GLU A 49 6.47 -0.20 -3.46
C GLU A 49 5.47 0.82 -4.00
N LEU A 50 5.67 2.09 -3.65
CA LEU A 50 4.79 3.16 -4.13
C LEU A 50 4.88 3.27 -5.65
N VAL A 51 6.10 3.28 -6.18
CA VAL A 51 6.35 3.11 -7.62
C VAL A 51 6.82 1.68 -7.80
N PRO A 52 6.07 0.84 -8.53
CA PRO A 52 6.47 -0.56 -8.69
C PRO A 52 7.82 -0.72 -9.37
N VAL A 53 8.50 -1.81 -9.04
CA VAL A 53 9.80 -2.13 -9.65
C VAL A 53 9.67 -2.17 -11.17
N SER A 54 8.57 -2.71 -11.68
CA SER A 54 8.32 -2.78 -13.12
C SER A 54 8.22 -1.39 -13.77
N LYS A 55 8.04 -0.35 -12.98
CA LYS A 55 7.96 1.03 -13.45
C LYS A 55 9.14 1.87 -12.99
N GLY A 56 10.21 1.23 -12.57
CA GLY A 56 11.44 1.90 -12.19
C GLY A 56 11.60 2.21 -10.71
N GLY A 57 10.67 1.77 -9.88
CA GLY A 57 10.78 2.00 -8.45
C GLY A 57 11.79 1.08 -7.78
N SER A 58 12.37 1.54 -6.68
CA SER A 58 13.33 0.75 -5.92
C SER A 58 12.62 -0.13 -4.90
N PRO A 59 12.97 -1.42 -4.82
CA PRO A 59 12.40 -2.30 -3.80
C PRO A 59 13.05 -2.16 -2.43
N VAL A 60 14.10 -1.36 -2.32
CA VAL A 60 14.86 -1.21 -1.07
C VAL A 60 14.98 0.24 -0.59
N ASP A 61 14.32 1.16 -1.26
CA ASP A 61 14.32 2.56 -0.86
C ASP A 61 13.17 2.81 0.11
N PHE A 62 13.53 3.22 1.33
CA PHE A 62 12.52 3.50 2.35
C PHE A 62 11.45 4.47 1.87
N GLU A 63 11.85 5.50 1.11
CA GLU A 63 10.91 6.52 0.64
C GLU A 63 9.97 6.00 -0.46
N ASN A 64 10.29 4.86 -1.05
CA ASN A 64 9.46 4.25 -2.09
C ASN A 64 8.64 3.08 -1.55
N THR A 65 8.54 2.91 -0.23
CA THR A 65 7.85 1.77 0.34
C THR A 65 6.85 2.21 1.39
N ALA A 66 5.84 1.37 1.61
CA ALA A 66 4.86 1.58 2.66
C ALA A 66 4.23 0.24 3.02
N GLY A 67 3.73 0.14 4.24
CA GLY A 67 3.05 -1.06 4.68
C GLY A 67 1.64 -1.15 4.15
N SER A 68 1.19 -2.36 3.90
CA SER A 68 -0.18 -2.62 3.46
C SER A 68 -0.65 -3.96 4.01
N HIS A 69 -1.97 -4.16 4.00
CA HIS A 69 -2.52 -5.49 4.19
C HIS A 69 -2.29 -6.30 2.91
N ARG A 70 -2.05 -7.59 3.06
CA ARG A 70 -1.90 -8.48 1.92
C ARG A 70 -3.06 -8.34 0.92
N VAL A 71 -4.30 -8.36 1.40
CA VAL A 71 -5.47 -8.27 0.53
C VAL A 71 -5.51 -6.95 -0.23
N CYS A 72 -5.12 -5.86 0.41
CA CYS A 72 -5.07 -4.55 -0.23
C CYS A 72 -3.96 -4.49 -1.28
N ASN A 73 -2.80 -5.04 -0.94
CA ASN A 73 -1.67 -5.10 -1.86
C ASN A 73 -2.00 -5.93 -3.10
N GLN A 74 -2.67 -7.06 -2.92
CA GLN A 74 -3.12 -7.90 -4.03
C GLN A 74 -4.12 -7.15 -4.92
N TRP A 75 -5.07 -6.45 -4.32
CA TRP A 75 -6.02 -5.66 -5.09
C TRP A 75 -5.31 -4.55 -5.86
N ARG A 76 -4.36 -3.88 -5.20
CA ARG A 76 -3.64 -2.78 -5.84
C ARG A 76 -2.90 -3.24 -7.08
N SER A 77 -2.22 -4.37 -7.01
CA SER A 77 -1.41 -4.88 -8.11
C SER A 77 -0.46 -3.78 -8.60
N ASN A 78 -0.50 -3.42 -9.88
CA ASN A 78 0.37 -2.38 -10.43
C ASN A 78 -0.33 -1.04 -10.64
N LYS A 79 -1.49 -0.84 -10.01
CA LYS A 79 -2.19 0.44 -10.09
C LYS A 79 -1.32 1.52 -9.45
N SER A 80 -1.31 2.71 -10.04
CA SER A 80 -0.56 3.81 -9.45
C SER A 80 -1.17 4.24 -8.12
N VAL A 81 -0.37 4.86 -7.26
CA VAL A 81 -0.89 5.38 -5.99
C VAL A 81 -1.96 6.45 -6.23
N GLU A 82 -1.80 7.23 -7.30
CA GLU A 82 -2.79 8.24 -7.67
C GLU A 82 -4.13 7.61 -8.03
N PHE A 83 -4.08 6.54 -8.83
CA PHE A 83 -5.30 5.84 -9.21
C PHE A 83 -5.96 5.17 -8.00
N VAL A 84 -5.17 4.56 -7.14
CA VAL A 84 -5.67 3.95 -5.90
C VAL A 84 -6.39 4.99 -5.03
N ALA A 85 -5.80 6.18 -4.92
CA ALA A 85 -6.41 7.23 -4.11
C ALA A 85 -7.69 7.77 -4.75
N GLN A 86 -7.79 7.79 -6.08
CA GLN A 86 -9.03 8.14 -6.77
C GLN A 86 -10.13 7.12 -6.47
N ILE A 87 -9.79 5.83 -6.52
CA ILE A 87 -10.74 4.77 -6.17
C ILE A 87 -11.17 4.91 -4.70
N ARG A 88 -10.22 5.15 -3.81
CA ARG A 88 -10.51 5.31 -2.39
C ARG A 88 -11.46 6.48 -2.16
N SER A 89 -11.24 7.59 -2.84
CA SER A 89 -12.12 8.74 -2.77
C SER A 89 -13.53 8.41 -3.27
N GLU A 90 -13.62 7.66 -4.35
CA GLU A 90 -14.90 7.27 -4.91
C GLU A 90 -15.64 6.29 -4.01
N VAL A 91 -14.92 5.35 -3.40
CA VAL A 91 -15.49 4.43 -2.41
C VAL A 91 -16.08 5.22 -1.23
N LEU A 92 -15.33 6.19 -0.74
CA LEU A 92 -15.78 7.02 0.37
C LEU A 92 -17.06 7.77 -0.01
N LYS A 93 -17.11 8.29 -1.23
CA LYS A 93 -18.26 9.03 -1.71
C LYS A 93 -19.51 8.16 -1.85
N ARG A 94 -19.35 6.95 -2.39
CA ARG A 94 -20.48 6.06 -2.67
C ARG A 94 -20.96 5.31 -1.44
N PHE A 95 -20.05 4.93 -0.56
CA PHE A 95 -20.36 4.03 0.54
C PHE A 95 -20.20 4.68 1.93
N GLY A 96 -19.59 5.84 2.00
CA GLY A 96 -19.41 6.55 3.27
C GLY A 96 -18.27 6.06 4.13
N GLY A 97 -17.59 5.01 3.72
CA GLY A 97 -16.46 4.45 4.45
C GLY A 97 -16.46 2.93 4.41
N TRP A 98 -15.54 2.34 5.15
CA TRP A 98 -15.41 0.88 5.24
C TRP A 98 -14.89 0.53 6.64
N SER A 99 -15.24 -0.67 7.11
CA SER A 99 -14.88 -1.11 8.45
C SER A 99 -13.77 -2.17 8.46
N SER A 100 -13.41 -2.71 7.30
CA SER A 100 -12.36 -3.72 7.21
C SER A 100 -11.63 -3.62 5.87
N PRO A 101 -10.40 -4.14 5.80
CA PRO A 101 -9.68 -4.18 4.53
C PRO A 101 -10.38 -4.98 3.45
N LEU A 102 -11.02 -6.09 3.84
CA LEU A 102 -11.77 -6.92 2.90
C LEU A 102 -12.98 -6.15 2.35
N GLN A 103 -13.68 -5.42 3.20
CA GLN A 103 -14.79 -4.59 2.77
C GLN A 103 -14.32 -3.51 1.81
N PHE A 104 -13.19 -2.85 2.13
CA PHE A 104 -12.64 -1.84 1.24
C PHE A 104 -12.34 -2.40 -0.15
N THR A 105 -11.64 -3.53 -0.21
CA THR A 105 -11.26 -4.11 -1.52
C THR A 105 -12.48 -4.58 -2.30
N GLU A 106 -13.50 -5.08 -1.61
CA GLU A 106 -14.74 -5.47 -2.25
C GLU A 106 -15.46 -4.26 -2.86
N MET A 107 -15.57 -3.18 -2.09
CA MET A 107 -16.14 -1.93 -2.59
C MET A 107 -15.33 -1.37 -3.75
N ALA A 108 -13.99 -1.40 -3.64
CA ALA A 108 -13.10 -0.90 -4.67
C ALA A 108 -13.28 -1.67 -5.97
N ARG A 109 -13.43 -2.99 -5.88
CA ARG A 109 -13.65 -3.82 -7.08
C ARG A 109 -14.97 -3.51 -7.76
N SER A 110 -15.95 -3.01 -7.03
CA SER A 110 -17.24 -2.66 -7.62
C SER A 110 -17.18 -1.39 -8.45
N ILE A 111 -16.11 -0.61 -8.33
CA ILE A 111 -15.96 0.62 -9.09
C ILE A 111 -15.23 0.33 -10.39
N SER A 112 -15.98 0.30 -11.49
CA SER A 112 -15.40 0.02 -12.79
C SER A 112 -14.85 1.26 -13.47
N LYS A 113 -15.28 2.43 -13.06
CA LYS A 113 -14.88 3.68 -13.69
C LYS A 113 -14.88 4.80 -12.67
N VAL A 114 -13.79 5.58 -12.64
CA VAL A 114 -13.69 6.75 -11.78
C VAL A 114 -14.09 7.97 -12.59
N PRO A 115 -15.13 8.72 -12.17
CA PRO A 115 -15.49 9.94 -12.87
C PRO A 115 -14.35 10.97 -12.80
N LYS A 116 -14.18 11.74 -13.87
CA LYS A 116 -13.15 12.79 -13.90
C LYS A 116 -13.30 13.77 -12.75
N SER A 117 -14.55 14.04 -12.36
CA SER A 117 -14.83 14.94 -11.25
C SER A 117 -14.31 14.45 -9.91
N SER A 118 -14.00 13.16 -9.81
CA SER A 118 -13.46 12.58 -8.59
C SER A 118 -11.95 12.63 -8.52
N ILE A 119 -11.30 13.12 -9.56
CA ILE A 119 -9.85 13.21 -9.58
C ILE A 119 -9.44 14.39 -8.73
N VAL A 120 -8.77 14.11 -7.64
CA VAL A 120 -8.27 15.12 -6.73
C VAL A 120 -6.76 15.00 -6.66
N PRO A 121 -6.06 16.12 -6.52
CA PRO A 121 -4.62 16.06 -6.29
C PRO A 121 -4.35 15.27 -5.03
N ILE A 122 -3.47 14.29 -5.15
CA ILE A 122 -3.15 13.44 -4.05
C ILE A 122 -1.81 13.81 -3.50
N ARG A 123 -1.78 14.05 -2.22
CA ARG A 123 -0.54 14.25 -1.52
C ARG A 123 -0.36 13.12 -0.54
N HIS A 124 0.67 12.34 -0.76
CA HIS A 124 1.09 11.45 0.29
C HIS A 124 1.69 12.29 1.39
N PRO A 125 1.28 12.08 2.63
CA PRO A 125 1.93 12.77 3.74
C PRO A 125 3.40 12.42 3.72
N LYS A 126 4.23 13.45 3.78
CA LYS A 126 5.64 13.21 3.90
C LYS A 126 5.90 12.51 5.21
N ARG A 127 6.67 11.45 5.16
CA ARG A 127 7.14 10.85 6.39
C ARG A 127 8.06 11.84 7.06
N SER A 128 7.91 11.93 8.37
CA SER A 128 8.79 12.74 9.15
C SER A 128 10.12 12.02 9.21
N SER A 129 10.96 12.31 8.28
CA SER A 129 12.19 11.57 8.16
C SER A 129 13.12 11.74 9.34
N GLY A 130 13.01 12.83 9.98
CA GLY A 130 13.83 13.01 11.15
C GLY A 130 13.31 12.33 12.34
N THR A 131 12.16 11.84 12.26
CA THR A 131 11.57 11.34 13.37
C THR A 131 11.98 10.07 13.49
N ILE A 132 12.65 9.77 13.86
CA ILE A 132 12.87 8.61 14.21
C ILE A 132 13.50 8.18 14.69
#